data_8dc3a3884325e694502bba0e78bccee0
#
_entry.id   8dc3a3884325e694502bba0e78bccee0
#
_cell.length_a   1.000
_cell.length_b   1.000
_cell.length_c   1.000
_cell.angle_alpha   90.00
_cell.angle_beta   90.00
_cell.angle_gamma   90.00
#
_symmetry.space_group_name_H-M   'P 1'
#
loop_
_entity.id
_entity.type
_entity.pdbx_description
1 polymer ?
#
loop_
_entity_poly.entity_id
_entity_poly.type
_entity_poly.pdbx_seq_one_letter_code
_entity_poly.pdbx_strand_id
1 'polypeptide(L)'
;MENMKIQRAMRFYLLATKLKYKIRTGWDQNHWNISSERIESVAEHVYGTCILAIALSSEFDIDVDLNKVLKMLVIHEISEVLIGDITPFDNITPQEKEELEHQAIISIIGDLATKGELIALMLEFDEHQTKESIFAYHCDKLEADIQSKVYQDMGYHHSLDEQENNVVFKSSKVQRMLDEGAETAFDIWYEYDKGIYTGDEPFVKALRYIKDNNTKI
;
A
#
# COMPACT_ATOMS: atom_id res chain seq x y z
N MET A 1 -27.95 -22.49 13.66
CA MET A 1 -26.47 -22.31 13.80
C MET A 1 -25.76 -22.14 12.47
N GLU A 2 -26.02 -23.00 11.47
CA GLU A 2 -25.34 -22.91 10.15
C GLU A 2 -25.65 -21.62 9.39
N ASN A 3 -26.91 -21.19 9.34
CA ASN A 3 -27.31 -19.92 8.73
C ASN A 3 -26.58 -18.70 9.32
N MET A 4 -26.27 -18.72 10.63
CA MET A 4 -25.50 -17.63 11.25
C MET A 4 -24.03 -17.63 10.83
N LYS A 5 -23.44 -18.82 10.57
CA LYS A 5 -22.07 -18.91 10.05
C LYS A 5 -21.98 -18.35 8.63
N ILE A 6 -22.94 -18.74 7.78
CA ILE A 6 -23.05 -18.21 6.41
C ILE A 6 -23.25 -16.70 6.42
N GLN A 7 -24.16 -16.20 7.28
CA GLN A 7 -24.41 -14.77 7.39
C GLN A 7 -23.14 -13.98 7.77
N ARG A 8 -22.37 -14.45 8.77
CA ARG A 8 -21.11 -13.81 9.16
C ARG A 8 -20.07 -13.82 8.02
N ALA A 9 -19.91 -14.97 7.38
CA ALA A 9 -18.97 -15.10 6.26
C ALA A 9 -19.35 -14.17 5.09
N MET A 10 -20.63 -14.09 4.73
CA MET A 10 -21.09 -13.24 3.65
C MET A 10 -21.03 -11.76 4.02
N ARG A 11 -21.32 -11.39 5.28
CA ARG A 11 -21.14 -10.01 5.76
C ARG A 11 -19.68 -9.57 5.63
N PHE A 12 -18.75 -10.39 6.09
CA PHE A 12 -17.32 -10.11 5.96
C PHE A 12 -16.91 -9.97 4.49
N TYR A 13 -17.27 -10.95 3.64
CA TYR A 13 -16.95 -10.93 2.22
C TYR A 13 -17.49 -9.67 1.53
N LEU A 14 -18.76 -9.33 1.75
CA LEU A 14 -19.39 -8.18 1.11
C LEU A 14 -18.81 -6.84 1.60
N LEU A 15 -18.33 -6.77 2.85
CA LEU A 15 -17.61 -5.61 3.35
C LEU A 15 -16.21 -5.52 2.73
N ALA A 16 -15.39 -6.56 2.87
CA ALA A 16 -14.02 -6.58 2.38
C ALA A 16 -13.94 -6.29 0.86
N THR A 17 -14.87 -6.85 0.08
CA THR A 17 -14.88 -6.63 -1.37
C THR A 17 -15.29 -5.21 -1.81
N LYS A 18 -15.69 -4.32 -0.89
CA LYS A 18 -15.90 -2.90 -1.20
C LYS A 18 -14.59 -2.18 -1.55
N LEU A 19 -13.43 -2.69 -1.15
CA LEU A 19 -12.13 -2.18 -1.58
C LEU A 19 -11.98 -2.15 -3.12
N LYS A 20 -12.74 -2.97 -3.85
CA LYS A 20 -12.81 -2.91 -5.33
C LYS A 20 -13.32 -1.57 -5.86
N TYR A 21 -14.03 -0.79 -5.05
CA TYR A 21 -14.62 0.49 -5.41
C TYR A 21 -13.97 1.67 -4.68
N LYS A 22 -12.96 1.40 -3.85
CA LYS A 22 -12.14 2.42 -3.21
C LYS A 22 -10.94 2.70 -4.08
N ILE A 23 -10.84 3.92 -4.58
CA ILE A 23 -9.66 4.38 -5.31
C ILE A 23 -8.55 4.67 -4.31
N ARG A 24 -7.30 4.38 -4.66
CA ARG A 24 -6.12 4.80 -3.90
C ARG A 24 -6.04 6.32 -3.90
N THR A 25 -6.24 6.92 -2.72
CA THR A 25 -6.32 8.39 -2.53
C THR A 25 -5.06 9.09 -3.00
N GLY A 26 -3.90 8.47 -2.82
CA GLY A 26 -2.62 9.02 -3.27
C GLY A 26 -2.58 9.36 -4.76
N TRP A 27 -3.39 8.70 -5.59
CA TRP A 27 -3.43 8.96 -7.04
C TRP A 27 -4.47 9.99 -7.47
N ASP A 28 -5.31 10.48 -6.55
CA ASP A 28 -6.39 11.42 -6.89
C ASP A 28 -5.88 12.81 -7.26
N GLN A 29 -6.82 13.67 -7.67
CA GLN A 29 -6.55 15.03 -8.14
C GLN A 29 -5.93 15.97 -7.08
N ASN A 30 -6.04 15.64 -5.79
CA ASN A 30 -5.50 16.46 -4.70
C ASN A 30 -4.08 16.04 -4.31
N HIS A 31 -3.65 14.84 -4.72
CA HIS A 31 -2.36 14.23 -4.41
C HIS A 31 -1.47 14.21 -5.66
N TRP A 32 -1.30 13.05 -6.29
CA TRP A 32 -0.45 12.94 -7.48
C TRP A 32 -1.17 13.23 -8.80
N ASN A 33 -2.48 13.43 -8.76
CA ASN A 33 -3.31 13.84 -9.90
C ASN A 33 -3.04 13.02 -11.17
N ILE A 34 -3.21 11.71 -11.07
CA ILE A 34 -2.99 10.81 -12.19
C ILE A 34 -4.03 11.06 -13.28
N SER A 35 -3.59 11.29 -14.52
CA SER A 35 -4.45 11.61 -15.67
C SER A 35 -5.12 10.39 -16.32
N SER A 36 -5.01 9.21 -15.73
CA SER A 36 -5.66 8.01 -16.23
C SER A 36 -7.17 8.05 -15.98
N GLU A 37 -7.97 7.59 -16.97
CA GLU A 37 -9.41 7.36 -16.79
C GLU A 37 -9.69 6.27 -15.74
N ARG A 38 -8.73 5.40 -15.50
CA ARG A 38 -8.81 4.31 -14.53
C ARG A 38 -7.64 4.39 -13.55
N ILE A 39 -7.93 4.92 -12.37
CA ILE A 39 -7.00 4.92 -11.25
C ILE A 39 -7.16 3.59 -10.49
N GLU A 40 -6.06 3.08 -9.99
CA GLU A 40 -5.99 1.86 -9.18
C GLU A 40 -6.92 1.92 -7.96
N SER A 41 -7.63 0.84 -7.72
CA SER A 41 -8.39 0.63 -6.49
C SER A 41 -7.50 0.02 -5.39
N VAL A 42 -7.90 0.19 -4.11
CA VAL A 42 -7.21 -0.46 -2.99
C VAL A 42 -7.15 -1.98 -3.15
N ALA A 43 -8.18 -2.61 -3.72
CA ALA A 43 -8.16 -4.06 -3.99
C ALA A 43 -7.16 -4.48 -5.08
N GLU A 44 -6.86 -3.62 -6.04
CA GLU A 44 -5.85 -3.88 -7.07
C GLU A 44 -4.45 -3.75 -6.48
N HIS A 45 -4.22 -2.75 -5.62
CA HIS A 45 -3.00 -2.65 -4.82
C HIS A 45 -2.78 -3.91 -3.96
N VAL A 46 -3.77 -4.36 -3.20
CA VAL A 46 -3.70 -5.61 -2.41
C VAL A 46 -3.33 -6.80 -3.29
N TYR A 47 -3.91 -6.91 -4.48
CA TYR A 47 -3.53 -7.96 -5.44
C TYR A 47 -2.07 -7.82 -5.87
N GLY A 48 -1.63 -6.61 -6.20
CA GLY A 48 -0.25 -6.29 -6.60
C GLY A 48 0.75 -6.69 -5.52
N THR A 49 0.50 -6.32 -4.25
CA THR A 49 1.37 -6.67 -3.11
C THR A 49 1.52 -8.19 -2.94
N CYS A 50 0.42 -8.94 -3.09
CA CYS A 50 0.46 -10.41 -3.00
C CYS A 50 1.27 -11.04 -4.15
N ILE A 51 1.10 -10.55 -5.38
CA ILE A 51 1.86 -11.04 -6.54
C ILE A 51 3.33 -10.70 -6.40
N LEU A 52 3.67 -9.51 -5.92
CA LEU A 52 5.04 -9.09 -5.66
C LEU A 52 5.72 -9.99 -4.61
N ALA A 53 5.02 -10.31 -3.51
CA ALA A 53 5.51 -11.21 -2.47
C ALA A 53 5.80 -12.62 -3.01
N ILE A 54 4.92 -13.16 -3.87
CA ILE A 54 5.12 -14.44 -4.54
C ILE A 54 6.34 -14.38 -5.47
N ALA A 55 6.46 -13.32 -6.28
CA ALA A 55 7.54 -13.17 -7.24
C ALA A 55 8.91 -13.09 -6.54
N LEU A 56 9.04 -12.21 -5.51
CA LEU A 56 10.29 -12.05 -4.79
C LEU A 56 10.68 -13.31 -4.02
N SER A 57 9.73 -13.97 -3.34
CA SER A 57 10.00 -15.21 -2.61
C SER A 57 10.31 -16.41 -3.52
N SER A 58 9.90 -16.36 -4.79
CA SER A 58 10.23 -17.38 -5.79
C SER A 58 11.66 -17.26 -6.31
N GLU A 59 12.17 -16.03 -6.44
CA GLU A 59 13.48 -15.75 -7.05
C GLU A 59 14.61 -15.61 -6.03
N PHE A 60 14.26 -15.25 -4.79
CA PHE A 60 15.23 -15.04 -3.72
C PHE A 60 14.97 -16.03 -2.58
N ASP A 61 16.04 -16.50 -1.93
CA ASP A 61 15.97 -17.37 -0.76
C ASP A 61 15.57 -16.55 0.49
N ILE A 62 14.28 -16.24 0.58
CA ILE A 62 13.72 -15.41 1.64
C ILE A 62 13.10 -16.33 2.70
N ASP A 63 13.65 -16.32 3.91
CA ASP A 63 13.20 -17.16 5.03
C ASP A 63 11.96 -16.57 5.73
N VAL A 64 10.78 -16.67 5.08
CA VAL A 64 9.47 -16.27 5.63
C VAL A 64 8.41 -17.34 5.40
N ASP A 65 7.41 -17.38 6.27
CA ASP A 65 6.18 -18.13 5.99
C ASP A 65 5.32 -17.33 4.99
N LEU A 66 5.46 -17.66 3.71
CA LEU A 66 4.72 -16.98 2.64
C LEU A 66 3.20 -17.08 2.82
N ASN A 67 2.66 -18.16 3.39
CA ASN A 67 1.22 -18.26 3.64
C ASN A 67 0.76 -17.23 4.67
N LYS A 68 1.58 -16.98 5.69
CA LYS A 68 1.33 -15.94 6.70
C LYS A 68 1.43 -14.56 6.09
N VAL A 69 2.48 -14.29 5.31
CA VAL A 69 2.66 -13.03 4.56
C VAL A 69 1.46 -12.74 3.68
N LEU A 70 1.02 -13.71 2.88
CA LEU A 70 -0.14 -13.51 1.98
C LEU A 70 -1.44 -13.26 2.75
N LYS A 71 -1.65 -13.90 3.91
CA LYS A 71 -2.79 -13.57 4.77
C LYS A 71 -2.72 -12.13 5.29
N MET A 72 -1.54 -11.66 5.72
CA MET A 72 -1.33 -10.28 6.14
C MET A 72 -1.67 -9.33 4.98
N LEU A 73 -1.06 -9.53 3.81
CA LEU A 73 -1.24 -8.67 2.64
C LEU A 73 -2.69 -8.64 2.13
N VAL A 74 -3.42 -9.76 2.17
CA VAL A 74 -4.83 -9.78 1.74
C VAL A 74 -5.73 -8.94 2.63
N ILE A 75 -5.38 -8.72 3.89
CA ILE A 75 -6.25 -8.02 4.85
C ILE A 75 -5.69 -6.69 5.36
N HIS A 76 -4.44 -6.31 5.03
CA HIS A 76 -3.78 -5.14 5.62
C HIS A 76 -4.55 -3.83 5.40
N GLU A 77 -5.22 -3.66 4.27
CA GLU A 77 -6.01 -2.47 3.94
C GLU A 77 -7.50 -2.60 4.28
N ILE A 78 -7.90 -3.65 5.04
CA ILE A 78 -9.34 -3.91 5.25
C ILE A 78 -10.06 -2.81 6.03
N SER A 79 -9.35 -2.07 6.89
CA SER A 79 -9.87 -0.91 7.63
C SER A 79 -10.38 0.18 6.70
N GLU A 80 -9.78 0.37 5.54
CA GLU A 80 -10.12 1.40 4.56
C GLU A 80 -11.53 1.26 3.98
N VAL A 81 -12.14 0.09 4.10
CA VAL A 81 -13.56 -0.09 3.77
C VAL A 81 -14.43 0.93 4.52
N LEU A 82 -14.09 1.26 5.76
CA LEU A 82 -14.86 2.15 6.64
C LEU A 82 -14.25 3.56 6.72
N ILE A 83 -12.93 3.68 6.85
CA ILE A 83 -12.26 4.96 7.09
C ILE A 83 -11.76 5.64 5.81
N GLY A 84 -11.65 4.89 4.68
CA GLY A 84 -11.03 5.36 3.45
C GLY A 84 -9.51 5.18 3.47
N ASP A 85 -8.87 5.36 2.32
CA ASP A 85 -7.42 5.35 2.17
C ASP A 85 -6.86 6.69 2.70
N ILE A 86 -6.20 6.64 3.86
CA ILE A 86 -5.60 7.80 4.53
C ILE A 86 -4.12 7.86 4.19
N THR A 87 -3.73 8.92 3.50
CA THR A 87 -2.36 9.15 3.06
C THR A 87 -1.50 9.84 4.12
N PRO A 88 -0.15 9.80 4.00
CA PRO A 88 0.74 10.58 4.87
C PRO A 88 0.60 12.11 4.74
N PHE A 89 -0.15 12.58 3.74
CA PHE A 89 -0.38 14.00 3.48
C PHE A 89 -1.71 14.50 4.03
N ASP A 90 -2.52 13.61 4.60
CA ASP A 90 -3.77 13.97 5.24
C ASP A 90 -3.51 14.59 6.63
N ASN A 91 -4.37 15.52 7.01
CA ASN A 91 -4.24 16.22 8.29
C ASN A 91 -4.77 15.38 9.45
N ILE A 92 -4.15 14.21 9.68
CA ILE A 92 -4.45 13.26 10.75
C ILE A 92 -3.15 12.82 11.40
N THR A 93 -3.13 12.71 12.72
CA THR A 93 -1.95 12.20 13.43
C THR A 93 -1.81 10.69 13.28
N PRO A 94 -0.59 10.13 13.37
CA PRO A 94 -0.40 8.68 13.35
C PRO A 94 -1.23 7.93 14.40
N GLN A 95 -1.36 8.50 15.60
CA GLN A 95 -2.14 7.91 16.69
C GLN A 95 -3.65 7.90 16.39
N GLU A 96 -4.18 8.98 15.81
CA GLU A 96 -5.58 9.03 15.39
C GLU A 96 -5.87 8.06 14.26
N LYS A 97 -4.95 7.92 13.31
CA LYS A 97 -5.06 6.94 12.22
C LYS A 97 -5.11 5.52 12.79
N GLU A 98 -4.14 5.14 13.63
CA GLU A 98 -4.06 3.83 14.28
C GLU A 98 -5.35 3.47 15.05
N GLU A 99 -5.90 4.41 15.82
CA GLU A 99 -7.15 4.20 16.55
C GLU A 99 -8.34 3.96 15.62
N LEU A 100 -8.45 4.74 14.53
CA LEU A 100 -9.51 4.57 13.53
C LEU A 100 -9.39 3.23 12.80
N GLU A 101 -8.19 2.84 12.41
CA GLU A 101 -7.91 1.55 11.78
C GLU A 101 -8.28 0.40 12.70
N HIS A 102 -7.87 0.45 13.96
CA HIS A 102 -8.17 -0.59 14.96
C HIS A 102 -9.68 -0.75 15.18
N GLN A 103 -10.41 0.36 15.34
CA GLN A 103 -11.89 0.34 15.48
C GLN A 103 -12.56 -0.23 14.22
N ALA A 104 -12.08 0.13 13.04
CA ALA A 104 -12.61 -0.36 11.76
C ALA A 104 -12.37 -1.87 11.62
N ILE A 105 -11.17 -2.36 11.93
CA ILE A 105 -10.81 -3.79 11.91
C ILE A 105 -11.75 -4.58 12.84
N ILE A 106 -11.93 -4.15 14.09
CA ILE A 106 -12.83 -4.81 15.04
C ILE A 106 -14.26 -4.85 14.49
N SER A 107 -14.73 -3.75 13.90
CA SER A 107 -16.08 -3.68 13.32
C SER A 107 -16.28 -4.63 12.14
N ILE A 108 -15.27 -4.83 11.31
CA ILE A 108 -15.34 -5.67 10.10
C ILE A 108 -15.19 -7.16 10.44
N ILE A 109 -14.20 -7.50 11.28
CA ILE A 109 -13.77 -8.87 11.57
C ILE A 109 -14.48 -9.45 12.80
N GLY A 110 -15.00 -8.61 13.71
CA GLY A 110 -15.43 -8.99 15.06
C GLY A 110 -16.43 -10.13 15.17
N ASP A 111 -17.19 -10.40 14.12
CA ASP A 111 -18.18 -11.49 14.08
C ASP A 111 -17.61 -12.83 13.58
N LEU A 112 -16.40 -12.85 13.02
CA LEU A 112 -15.79 -14.07 12.50
C LEU A 112 -15.33 -15.01 13.60
N ALA A 113 -15.43 -16.31 13.36
CA ALA A 113 -14.94 -17.32 14.31
C ALA A 113 -13.42 -17.25 14.54
N THR A 114 -12.67 -16.83 13.53
CA THR A 114 -11.21 -16.68 13.53
C THR A 114 -10.75 -15.26 13.81
N LYS A 115 -11.62 -14.39 14.33
CA LYS A 115 -11.34 -12.97 14.59
C LYS A 115 -10.04 -12.73 15.35
N GLY A 116 -9.74 -13.55 16.35
CA GLY A 116 -8.52 -13.41 17.16
C GLY A 116 -7.25 -13.61 16.34
N GLU A 117 -7.22 -14.59 15.42
CA GLU A 117 -6.11 -14.82 14.51
C GLU A 117 -5.94 -13.65 13.55
N LEU A 118 -7.03 -13.15 12.95
CA LEU A 118 -6.97 -12.07 11.97
C LEU A 118 -6.54 -10.74 12.61
N ILE A 119 -7.06 -10.42 13.80
CA ILE A 119 -6.65 -9.22 14.54
C ILE A 119 -5.16 -9.31 14.92
N ALA A 120 -4.69 -10.47 15.37
CA ALA A 120 -3.28 -10.66 15.70
C ALA A 120 -2.36 -10.49 14.48
N LEU A 121 -2.79 -10.96 13.31
CA LEU A 121 -2.04 -10.75 12.06
C LEU A 121 -1.96 -9.27 11.67
N MET A 122 -3.03 -8.50 11.87
CA MET A 122 -3.03 -7.07 11.60
C MET A 122 -2.09 -6.32 12.55
N LEU A 123 -2.17 -6.59 13.86
CA LEU A 123 -1.27 -6.00 14.84
C LEU A 123 0.20 -6.34 14.55
N GLU A 124 0.47 -7.59 14.18
CA GLU A 124 1.83 -8.00 13.79
C GLU A 124 2.31 -7.28 12.53
N PHE A 125 1.41 -7.07 11.54
CA PHE A 125 1.74 -6.28 10.36
C PHE A 125 2.11 -4.84 10.75
N ASP A 126 1.32 -4.18 11.59
CA ASP A 126 1.53 -2.79 12.02
C ASP A 126 2.80 -2.60 12.86
N GLU A 127 3.18 -3.61 13.65
CA GLU A 127 4.38 -3.55 14.51
C GLU A 127 5.71 -3.64 13.74
N HIS A 128 5.74 -4.23 12.53
CA HIS A 128 6.95 -4.44 11.70
C HIS A 128 8.13 -5.04 12.47
N GLN A 129 7.89 -6.05 13.34
CA GLN A 129 8.93 -6.63 14.19
C GLN A 129 9.31 -8.06 13.79
N THR A 130 8.44 -8.79 13.10
CA THR A 130 8.74 -10.14 12.61
C THR A 130 9.25 -10.09 11.18
N LYS A 131 9.97 -11.14 10.76
CA LYS A 131 10.45 -11.24 9.39
C LYS A 131 9.30 -11.26 8.37
N GLU A 132 8.17 -11.88 8.73
CA GLU A 132 6.97 -11.89 7.90
C GLU A 132 6.34 -10.51 7.77
N SER A 133 6.20 -9.77 8.88
CA SER A 133 5.60 -8.42 8.85
C SER A 133 6.50 -7.41 8.15
N ILE A 134 7.82 -7.48 8.35
CA ILE A 134 8.78 -6.63 7.63
C ILE A 134 8.73 -6.91 6.13
N PHE A 135 8.74 -8.19 5.72
CA PHE A 135 8.66 -8.57 4.32
C PHE A 135 7.32 -8.13 3.69
N ALA A 136 6.20 -8.32 4.40
CA ALA A 136 4.89 -7.86 3.94
C ALA A 136 4.85 -6.33 3.79
N TYR A 137 5.34 -5.58 4.78
CA TYR A 137 5.44 -4.13 4.72
C TYR A 137 6.32 -3.63 3.56
N HIS A 138 7.45 -4.28 3.32
CA HIS A 138 8.29 -3.94 2.16
C HIS A 138 7.59 -4.23 0.84
N CYS A 139 6.81 -5.32 0.73
CA CYS A 139 5.99 -5.60 -0.46
C CYS A 139 4.91 -4.53 -0.65
N ASP A 140 4.24 -4.08 0.41
CA ASP A 140 3.26 -3.00 0.37
C ASP A 140 3.87 -1.71 -0.21
N LYS A 141 5.00 -1.28 0.34
CA LYS A 141 5.65 -0.03 -0.09
C LYS A 141 6.21 -0.13 -1.52
N LEU A 142 6.90 -1.23 -1.83
CA LEU A 142 7.50 -1.42 -3.16
C LEU A 142 6.44 -1.52 -4.26
N GLU A 143 5.27 -2.09 -3.97
CA GLU A 143 4.17 -2.13 -4.94
C GLU A 143 3.71 -0.71 -5.31
N ALA A 144 3.53 0.18 -4.35
CA ALA A 144 3.17 1.57 -4.60
C ALA A 144 4.27 2.32 -5.38
N ASP A 145 5.55 2.09 -5.07
CA ASP A 145 6.69 2.63 -5.84
C ASP A 145 6.64 2.16 -7.30
N ILE A 146 6.40 0.86 -7.51
CA ILE A 146 6.29 0.27 -8.86
C ILE A 146 5.10 0.88 -9.60
N GLN A 147 3.95 1.03 -8.95
CA GLN A 147 2.75 1.62 -9.55
C GLN A 147 2.99 3.08 -9.95
N SER A 148 3.71 3.86 -9.13
CA SER A 148 4.14 5.22 -9.50
C SER A 148 4.98 5.21 -10.79
N LYS A 149 5.94 4.28 -10.90
CA LYS A 149 6.77 4.12 -12.10
C LYS A 149 5.95 3.71 -13.33
N VAL A 150 4.98 2.80 -13.16
CA VAL A 150 4.06 2.41 -14.24
C VAL A 150 3.30 3.62 -14.75
N TYR A 151 2.76 4.46 -13.86
CA TYR A 151 2.07 5.69 -14.26
C TYR A 151 3.02 6.68 -14.94
N GLN A 152 4.25 6.81 -14.46
CA GLN A 152 5.28 7.65 -15.09
C GLN A 152 5.59 7.20 -16.51
N ASP A 153 5.84 5.90 -16.71
CA ASP A 153 6.17 5.33 -18.02
C ASP A 153 5.01 5.39 -19.01
N MET A 154 3.78 5.31 -18.52
CA MET A 154 2.58 5.48 -19.33
C MET A 154 2.27 6.95 -19.67
N GLY A 155 2.95 7.90 -19.03
CA GLY A 155 2.72 9.33 -19.23
C GLY A 155 1.45 9.83 -18.54
N TYR A 156 1.05 9.20 -17.44
CA TYR A 156 -0.14 9.58 -16.67
C TYR A 156 0.16 10.57 -15.54
N HIS A 157 1.42 10.74 -15.15
CA HIS A 157 1.82 11.82 -14.26
C HIS A 157 1.83 13.16 -15.02
N HIS A 158 1.26 14.18 -14.42
CA HIS A 158 1.45 15.55 -14.85
C HIS A 158 2.87 16.02 -14.55
N SER A 159 3.33 17.08 -15.24
CA SER A 159 4.60 17.71 -14.89
C SER A 159 4.57 18.25 -13.45
N LEU A 160 5.73 18.34 -12.81
CA LEU A 160 5.80 18.81 -11.43
C LEU A 160 5.27 20.25 -11.28
N ASP A 161 5.47 21.10 -12.30
CA ASP A 161 4.96 22.48 -12.32
C ASP A 161 3.43 22.54 -12.32
N GLU A 162 2.76 21.60 -12.97
CA GLU A 162 1.29 21.50 -12.97
C GLU A 162 0.71 21.01 -11.64
N GLN A 163 1.54 20.45 -10.78
CA GLN A 163 1.16 19.83 -9.51
C GLN A 163 1.53 20.65 -8.26
N GLU A 164 2.17 21.82 -8.42
CA GLU A 164 2.70 22.63 -7.31
C GLU A 164 1.69 22.95 -6.18
N ASN A 165 0.40 22.99 -6.50
CA ASN A 165 -0.68 23.28 -5.56
C ASN A 165 -1.23 22.02 -4.83
N ASN A 166 -0.83 20.83 -5.23
CA ASN A 166 -1.28 19.60 -4.62
C ASN A 166 -0.72 19.43 -3.20
N VAL A 167 -1.43 18.67 -2.36
CA VAL A 167 -1.06 18.52 -0.94
C VAL A 167 0.33 17.90 -0.76
N VAL A 168 0.73 17.01 -1.65
CA VAL A 168 2.05 16.36 -1.67
C VAL A 168 3.18 17.38 -1.67
N PHE A 169 3.04 18.45 -2.46
CA PHE A 169 4.07 19.49 -2.62
C PHE A 169 4.13 20.48 -1.45
N LYS A 170 3.20 20.41 -0.49
CA LYS A 170 3.26 21.15 0.77
C LYS A 170 4.17 20.48 1.80
N SER A 171 4.58 19.24 1.56
CA SER A 171 5.48 18.50 2.43
C SER A 171 6.90 19.05 2.34
N SER A 172 7.50 19.40 3.48
CA SER A 172 8.91 19.83 3.54
C SER A 172 9.90 18.75 3.10
N LYS A 173 9.53 17.47 3.23
CA LYS A 173 10.33 16.34 2.74
C LYS A 173 10.35 16.33 1.22
N VAL A 174 9.19 16.54 0.57
CA VAL A 174 9.06 16.60 -0.89
C VAL A 174 9.77 17.84 -1.44
N GLN A 175 9.61 19.02 -0.81
CA GLN A 175 10.31 20.25 -1.23
C GLN A 175 11.83 20.07 -1.22
N ARG A 176 12.37 19.37 -0.21
CA ARG A 176 13.82 19.07 -0.15
C ARG A 176 14.25 18.19 -1.33
N MET A 177 13.45 17.18 -1.71
CA MET A 177 13.77 16.32 -2.85
C MET A 177 13.77 17.09 -4.18
N LEU A 178 12.88 18.05 -4.33
CA LEU A 178 12.87 18.97 -5.48
C LEU A 178 14.14 19.83 -5.49
N ASP A 179 14.53 20.41 -4.35
CA ASP A 179 15.76 21.19 -4.21
C ASP A 179 17.01 20.34 -4.49
N GLU A 180 16.98 19.06 -4.19
CA GLU A 180 18.05 18.09 -4.44
C GLU A 180 18.06 17.55 -5.89
N GLY A 181 17.09 17.95 -6.73
CA GLY A 181 17.10 17.70 -8.17
C GLY A 181 16.18 16.58 -8.64
N ALA A 182 15.11 16.26 -7.91
CA ALA A 182 14.05 15.39 -8.43
C ALA A 182 13.35 16.08 -9.61
N GLU A 183 13.31 15.41 -10.77
CA GLU A 183 12.79 15.96 -12.02
C GLU A 183 11.41 15.39 -12.37
N THR A 184 11.05 14.24 -11.80
CA THR A 184 9.78 13.55 -12.08
C THR A 184 9.06 13.15 -10.79
N ALA A 185 7.77 12.86 -10.89
CA ALA A 185 7.00 12.34 -9.78
C ALA A 185 7.62 11.04 -9.24
N PHE A 186 8.08 10.15 -10.12
CA PHE A 186 8.72 8.91 -9.69
C PHE A 186 10.06 9.15 -8.99
N ASP A 187 10.85 10.19 -9.34
CA ASP A 187 12.07 10.50 -8.59
C ASP A 187 11.75 10.85 -7.14
N ILE A 188 10.65 11.55 -6.89
CA ILE A 188 10.19 11.88 -5.54
C ILE A 188 9.79 10.59 -4.80
N TRP A 189 9.02 9.69 -5.42
CA TRP A 189 8.66 8.39 -4.83
C TRP A 189 9.90 7.59 -4.47
N TYR A 190 10.82 7.42 -5.42
CA TYR A 190 12.07 6.71 -5.22
C TYR A 190 12.89 7.27 -4.05
N GLU A 191 13.09 8.60 -4.00
CA GLU A 191 13.84 9.25 -2.93
C GLU A 191 13.11 9.19 -1.58
N TYR A 192 11.76 9.17 -1.62
CA TYR A 192 10.94 9.12 -0.42
C TYR A 192 11.06 7.78 0.30
N ASP A 193 11.06 6.68 -0.45
CA ASP A 193 10.92 5.32 0.08
C ASP A 193 12.19 4.47 0.03
N LYS A 194 13.22 4.84 -0.75
CA LYS A 194 14.48 4.07 -0.84
C LYS A 194 15.13 3.72 0.50
N GLY A 195 14.92 4.53 1.53
CA GLY A 195 15.43 4.31 2.87
C GLY A 195 14.73 3.20 3.65
N ILE A 196 13.47 2.89 3.29
CA ILE A 196 12.64 1.84 3.92
C ILE A 196 13.33 0.48 3.77
N TYR A 197 13.90 0.22 2.60
CA TYR A 197 14.49 -1.10 2.24
C TYR A 197 15.94 -1.25 2.67
N THR A 198 16.49 -0.33 3.47
CA THR A 198 17.91 -0.38 3.86
C THR A 198 18.25 -1.67 4.59
N GLY A 199 19.18 -2.45 4.02
CA GLY A 199 19.59 -3.76 4.54
C GLY A 199 18.79 -4.95 3.98
N ASP A 200 17.75 -4.69 3.17
CA ASP A 200 16.98 -5.73 2.49
C ASP A 200 17.33 -5.74 0.99
N GLU A 201 18.40 -6.47 0.65
CA GLU A 201 18.99 -6.49 -0.70
C GLU A 201 18.01 -6.81 -1.83
N PRO A 202 17.06 -7.78 -1.73
CA PRO A 202 16.06 -8.03 -2.76
C PRO A 202 15.24 -6.79 -3.11
N PHE A 203 14.76 -6.04 -2.11
CA PHE A 203 13.94 -4.85 -2.31
C PHE A 203 14.77 -3.67 -2.84
N VAL A 204 15.96 -3.45 -2.30
CA VAL A 204 16.89 -2.41 -2.82
C VAL A 204 17.19 -2.63 -4.30
N LYS A 205 17.43 -3.89 -4.71
CA LYS A 205 17.70 -4.25 -6.11
C LYS A 205 16.46 -4.11 -6.98
N ALA A 206 15.28 -4.51 -6.49
CA ALA A 206 14.03 -4.39 -7.20
C ALA A 206 13.68 -2.92 -7.47
N LEU A 207 13.76 -2.06 -6.46
CA LEU A 207 13.51 -0.63 -6.61
C LEU A 207 14.47 0.02 -7.61
N ARG A 208 15.77 -0.32 -7.53
CA ARG A 208 16.77 0.17 -8.49
C ARG A 208 16.47 -0.32 -9.91
N TYR A 209 16.12 -1.61 -10.07
CA TYR A 209 15.76 -2.17 -11.37
C TYR A 209 14.59 -1.42 -12.00
N ILE A 210 13.54 -1.13 -11.24
CA ILE A 210 12.38 -0.35 -11.71
C ILE A 210 12.79 1.07 -12.11
N LYS A 211 13.69 1.71 -11.35
CA LYS A 211 14.20 3.04 -11.70
C LYS A 211 14.92 3.05 -13.05
N ASP A 212 15.76 2.05 -13.28
CA ASP A 212 16.66 1.99 -14.45
C ASP A 212 15.98 1.43 -15.71
N ASN A 213 14.80 0.84 -15.60
CA ASN A 213 14.12 0.15 -16.70
C ASN A 213 12.70 0.69 -16.93
N ASN A 214 12.22 0.55 -18.16
CA ASN A 214 10.84 0.87 -18.51
C ASN A 214 9.91 -0.28 -18.11
N THR A 215 8.73 0.07 -17.58
CA THR A 215 7.73 -0.89 -17.10
C THR A 215 6.72 -1.31 -18.18
N LYS A 216 6.79 -0.75 -19.38
CA LYS A 216 5.95 -1.17 -20.51
C LYS A 216 6.40 -2.54 -21.00
N ILE A 217 5.53 -3.53 -20.87
CA ILE A 217 5.72 -4.91 -21.35
C ILE A 217 5.01 -5.07 -22.70
#